data_6fc88105ba6190fa543a9a1667414fa6
#
_entry.id   6fc88105ba6190fa543a9a1667414fa6
#
_cell.length_a   1.000
_cell.length_b   1.000
_cell.length_c   1.000
_cell.angle_alpha   90.00
_cell.angle_beta   90.00
_cell.angle_gamma   90.00
#
_symmetry.space_group_name_H-M   'P 1'
#
loop_
_entity.id
_entity.type
_entity.pdbx_description
1 polymer ?
#
loop_
_entity_poly.entity_id
_entity_poly.type
_entity_poly.pdbx_seq_one_letter_code
_entity_poly.pdbx_strand_id
1 'polypeptide(L)'
;FLVANHLTKDAKIKCIGVWDTVGSLGIPINPKIRKVLWFLPSYIHEYKWLDTTIDNHVENAFQALGLDERRYPFSPAVWERPKECTTNLKQCWFAGAHSNIGGSYADQGNADITLMWMMDQLSGNTRPRDSQTTELDWIKFDGSYISNYSELQVADYSRDKVNSRGWAKGTVYDSLTFPQSLAGFRVRKPGQYKRTSYFTSKETLPMINTHEYIHASVRYRIDEGANGVESDWSSAFPHGLSLQPYIQWLYRRLFRSTRPYTYLPQTPKGPLEGWKLEDGHLRHEGTPAGVPVGKQVPAKWVWTGPGEVSERVLEEDVLGPFEIALKDLDPVAKNKMQVDSNGVAGRITQGFHPKTI
;
A
#
# COMPACT_ATOMS: atom_id res chain seq x y z
N PHE A 1 -37.59 8.15 5.90
CA PHE A 1 -38.22 9.49 5.90
C PHE A 1 -37.74 10.33 4.71
N LEU A 2 -36.42 10.55 4.53
CA LEU A 2 -35.89 11.43 3.47
C LEU A 2 -36.27 10.95 2.06
N VAL A 3 -36.06 9.66 1.77
CA VAL A 3 -36.41 9.07 0.48
C VAL A 3 -37.93 9.08 0.25
N ALA A 4 -38.71 8.69 1.27
CA ALA A 4 -40.17 8.64 1.19
C ALA A 4 -40.82 10.03 0.96
N ASN A 5 -40.15 11.11 1.35
CA ASN A 5 -40.60 12.49 1.15
C ASN A 5 -39.87 13.19 -0.01
N HIS A 6 -39.17 12.45 -0.88
CA HIS A 6 -38.44 12.97 -2.02
C HIS A 6 -37.38 14.03 -1.70
N LEU A 7 -36.91 14.08 -0.47
CA LEU A 7 -35.86 15.00 -0.02
C LEU A 7 -34.44 14.51 -0.38
N THR A 8 -34.33 13.25 -0.71
CA THR A 8 -33.10 12.63 -1.22
C THR A 8 -33.44 11.50 -2.18
N LYS A 9 -32.47 11.07 -2.97
CA LYS A 9 -32.59 9.88 -3.84
C LYS A 9 -31.75 8.75 -3.26
N ASP A 10 -32.26 7.54 -3.36
CA ASP A 10 -31.46 6.35 -3.12
C ASP A 10 -30.56 6.15 -4.36
N ALA A 11 -29.30 6.48 -4.24
CA ALA A 11 -28.32 6.37 -5.32
C ALA A 11 -27.16 5.47 -4.89
N LYS A 12 -26.89 4.47 -5.69
CA LYS A 12 -25.70 3.64 -5.51
C LYS A 12 -24.44 4.33 -5.99
N ILE A 13 -23.37 4.16 -5.24
CA ILE A 13 -22.03 4.63 -5.62
C ILE A 13 -21.37 3.51 -6.42
N LYS A 14 -21.05 3.78 -7.68
CA LYS A 14 -20.44 2.79 -8.56
C LYS A 14 -19.08 2.32 -8.08
N CYS A 15 -18.24 3.27 -7.67
CA CYS A 15 -16.90 2.98 -7.19
C CYS A 15 -16.39 4.04 -6.21
N ILE A 16 -15.66 3.60 -5.20
CA ILE A 16 -14.81 4.43 -4.34
C ILE A 16 -13.39 3.94 -4.50
N GLY A 17 -12.49 4.83 -4.93
CA GLY A 17 -11.05 4.60 -4.98
C GLY A 17 -10.32 5.57 -4.06
N VAL A 18 -9.53 5.08 -3.13
CA VAL A 18 -8.81 5.91 -2.15
C VAL A 18 -7.36 5.48 -1.97
N TRP A 19 -6.51 6.46 -1.63
CA TRP A 19 -5.10 6.23 -1.33
C TRP A 19 -4.86 6.52 0.15
N ASP A 20 -4.50 5.48 0.88
CA ASP A 20 -3.97 5.48 2.23
C ASP A 20 -4.81 6.31 3.23
N THR A 21 -6.14 6.14 3.18
CA THR A 21 -7.04 6.85 4.07
C THR A 21 -6.71 6.58 5.53
N VAL A 22 -6.74 7.64 6.33
CA VAL A 22 -6.39 7.58 7.74
C VAL A 22 -7.63 7.71 8.63
N GLY A 23 -7.65 6.97 9.72
CA GLY A 23 -8.79 6.89 10.63
C GLY A 23 -8.90 8.02 11.64
N SER A 24 -8.09 9.08 11.53
CA SER A 24 -8.15 10.20 12.47
C SER A 24 -8.04 11.55 11.78
N LEU A 25 -8.86 12.51 12.25
CA LEU A 25 -8.82 13.91 11.84
C LEU A 25 -8.55 14.77 13.07
N GLY A 26 -7.64 15.74 12.94
CA GLY A 26 -7.32 16.70 14.00
C GLY A 26 -5.83 16.74 14.35
N ILE A 27 -5.49 17.46 15.43
CA ILE A 27 -4.11 17.50 15.92
C ILE A 27 -3.85 16.26 16.78
N PRO A 28 -3.05 15.31 16.31
CA PRO A 28 -2.81 14.10 17.07
C PRO A 28 -1.84 14.38 18.22
N ILE A 29 -2.30 14.17 19.41
CA ILE A 29 -1.45 14.23 20.59
C ILE A 29 -1.22 12.82 21.09
N ASN A 30 0.05 12.45 21.27
CA ASN A 30 0.41 11.18 21.88
C ASN A 30 -0.36 11.00 23.20
N PRO A 31 -1.08 9.87 23.39
CA PRO A 31 -1.87 9.63 24.60
C PRO A 31 -1.09 9.78 25.91
N LYS A 32 0.22 9.51 25.88
CA LYS A 32 1.10 9.71 27.04
C LYS A 32 1.36 11.19 27.32
N ILE A 33 1.55 11.97 26.28
CA ILE A 33 1.76 13.42 26.37
C ILE A 33 0.46 14.11 26.79
N ARG A 34 -0.70 13.65 26.29
CA ARG A 34 -2.03 14.15 26.69
C ARG A 34 -2.28 14.03 28.18
N LYS A 35 -1.80 12.97 28.81
CA LYS A 35 -1.91 12.81 30.28
C LYS A 35 -1.08 13.84 31.04
N VAL A 36 0.06 14.27 30.48
CA VAL A 36 0.93 15.29 31.09
C VAL A 36 0.39 16.68 30.82
N LEU A 37 -0.20 16.91 29.65
CA LEU A 37 -0.74 18.20 29.20
C LEU A 37 -2.28 18.27 29.42
N TRP A 38 -2.74 17.83 30.59
CA TRP A 38 -4.18 17.79 30.95
C TRP A 38 -4.87 19.18 30.91
N PHE A 39 -4.07 20.24 30.94
CA PHE A 39 -4.52 21.64 30.90
C PHE A 39 -4.73 22.18 29.47
N LEU A 40 -4.44 21.41 28.42
CA LEU A 40 -4.70 21.85 27.05
C LEU A 40 -6.20 21.93 26.79
N PRO A 41 -6.63 22.99 26.08
CA PRO A 41 -8.04 23.21 25.81
C PRO A 41 -8.70 22.01 25.09
N SER A 42 -9.97 21.77 25.44
CA SER A 42 -10.75 20.64 24.93
C SER A 42 -11.06 20.67 23.42
N TYR A 43 -10.79 21.76 22.73
CA TYR A 43 -10.97 21.85 21.28
C TYR A 43 -9.85 21.14 20.47
N ILE A 44 -8.83 20.61 21.13
CA ILE A 44 -7.89 19.69 20.52
C ILE A 44 -8.48 18.29 20.57
N HIS A 45 -9.58 18.09 19.86
CA HIS A 45 -10.22 16.79 19.73
C HIS A 45 -9.64 16.05 18.53
N GLU A 46 -9.17 14.82 18.76
CA GLU A 46 -8.93 13.85 17.72
C GLU A 46 -10.28 13.24 17.34
N TYR A 47 -10.75 13.54 16.14
CA TYR A 47 -11.91 12.84 15.58
C TYR A 47 -11.44 11.53 15.00
N LYS A 48 -11.96 10.42 15.51
CA LYS A 48 -11.69 9.07 14.99
C LYS A 48 -12.89 8.58 14.23
N TRP A 49 -12.66 8.15 13.01
CA TRP A 49 -13.63 7.36 12.27
C TRP A 49 -13.52 5.93 12.80
N LEU A 50 -14.50 5.51 13.58
CA LEU A 50 -14.49 4.20 14.27
C LEU A 50 -15.23 3.14 13.47
N ASP A 51 -16.14 3.55 12.59
CA ASP A 51 -16.86 2.65 11.70
C ASP A 51 -16.19 2.66 10.33
N THR A 52 -15.57 1.54 10.00
CA THR A 52 -14.95 1.26 8.71
C THR A 52 -15.68 0.14 7.97
N THR A 53 -16.93 -0.13 8.36
CA THR A 53 -17.78 -1.12 7.73
C THR A 53 -18.30 -0.58 6.41
N ILE A 54 -18.08 -1.33 5.33
CA ILE A 54 -18.62 -0.99 4.02
C ILE A 54 -20.03 -1.56 3.86
N ASP A 55 -20.87 -0.88 3.13
CA ASP A 55 -22.25 -1.29 2.91
C ASP A 55 -22.61 -1.43 1.41
N ASN A 56 -23.80 -1.97 1.13
CA ASN A 56 -24.30 -2.24 -0.23
C ASN A 56 -24.63 -1.01 -1.08
N HIS A 57 -24.52 0.22 -0.55
CA HIS A 57 -24.64 1.43 -1.35
C HIS A 57 -23.43 1.66 -2.25
N VAL A 58 -22.30 1.01 -1.91
CA VAL A 58 -21.07 1.04 -2.70
C VAL A 58 -20.95 -0.29 -3.45
N GLU A 59 -20.89 -0.25 -4.79
CA GLU A 59 -20.71 -1.46 -5.58
C GLU A 59 -19.26 -1.95 -5.56
N ASN A 60 -18.31 -1.03 -5.62
CA ASN A 60 -16.88 -1.34 -5.64
C ASN A 60 -16.09 -0.38 -4.76
N ALA A 61 -15.17 -0.92 -3.96
CA ALA A 61 -14.35 -0.15 -3.05
C ALA A 61 -12.89 -0.61 -3.13
N PHE A 62 -12.01 0.31 -3.49
CA PHE A 62 -10.58 0.05 -3.70
C PHE A 62 -9.75 0.97 -2.83
N GLN A 63 -8.78 0.40 -2.12
CA GLN A 63 -7.88 1.17 -1.26
C GLN A 63 -6.43 0.74 -1.46
N ALA A 64 -5.57 1.67 -1.89
CA ALA A 64 -4.13 1.50 -1.87
C ALA A 64 -3.59 1.91 -0.49
N LEU A 65 -2.78 1.06 0.14
CA LEU A 65 -2.27 1.23 1.50
C LEU A 65 -0.75 1.18 1.53
N GLY A 66 -0.11 2.05 2.33
CA GLY A 66 1.33 2.08 2.53
C GLY A 66 1.79 1.19 3.67
N LEU A 67 2.80 0.35 3.45
CA LEU A 67 3.38 -0.50 4.49
C LEU A 67 4.22 0.30 5.49
N ASP A 68 4.92 1.32 5.01
CA ASP A 68 6.03 1.93 5.75
C ASP A 68 5.66 3.24 6.47
N GLU A 69 4.37 3.62 6.50
CA GLU A 69 3.91 4.76 7.29
C GLU A 69 3.94 4.42 8.77
N ARG A 70 4.69 5.20 9.55
CA ARG A 70 4.90 4.94 10.99
C ARG A 70 4.32 6.01 11.90
N ARG A 71 3.88 7.14 11.40
CA ARG A 71 3.27 8.19 12.22
C ARG A 71 1.97 7.66 12.83
N TYR A 72 1.84 7.73 14.15
CA TYR A 72 0.65 7.26 14.88
C TYR A 72 -0.67 7.86 14.34
N PRO A 73 -0.74 9.16 14.00
CA PRO A 73 -1.95 9.78 13.46
C PRO A 73 -2.37 9.26 12.09
N PHE A 74 -1.44 8.66 11.38
CA PHE A 74 -1.65 8.10 10.05
C PHE A 74 -1.95 6.59 10.09
N SER A 75 -2.59 6.14 11.19
CA SER A 75 -3.11 4.77 11.24
C SER A 75 -4.15 4.57 10.14
N PRO A 76 -4.04 3.51 9.34
CA PRO A 76 -4.92 3.32 8.18
C PRO A 76 -6.33 2.99 8.64
N ALA A 77 -7.31 3.47 7.90
CA ALA A 77 -8.71 3.08 8.04
C ALA A 77 -8.99 1.87 7.14
N VAL A 78 -8.60 0.67 7.61
CA VAL A 78 -8.88 -0.57 6.90
C VAL A 78 -10.37 -0.83 6.92
N TRP A 79 -10.94 -1.18 5.76
CA TRP A 79 -12.36 -1.49 5.63
C TRP A 79 -12.66 -2.95 5.94
N GLU A 80 -13.86 -3.18 6.41
CA GLU A 80 -14.41 -4.50 6.70
C GLU A 80 -15.72 -4.70 5.94
N ARG A 81 -15.90 -5.88 5.32
CA ARG A 81 -17.10 -6.22 4.58
C ARG A 81 -17.95 -7.23 5.38
N PRO A 82 -19.17 -6.87 5.82
CA PRO A 82 -20.11 -7.82 6.40
C PRO A 82 -20.43 -8.98 5.44
N LYS A 83 -20.87 -10.11 5.97
CA LYS A 83 -21.18 -11.29 5.15
C LYS A 83 -22.28 -11.06 4.12
N GLU A 84 -23.26 -10.24 4.48
CA GLU A 84 -24.40 -9.90 3.64
C GLU A 84 -24.10 -8.78 2.63
N CYS A 85 -22.92 -8.17 2.73
CA CYS A 85 -22.52 -7.12 1.83
C CYS A 85 -21.91 -7.69 0.55
N THR A 86 -22.40 -7.23 -0.58
CA THR A 86 -22.00 -7.69 -1.92
C THR A 86 -20.96 -6.77 -2.57
N THR A 87 -20.54 -5.71 -1.90
CA THR A 87 -19.52 -4.79 -2.39
C THR A 87 -18.26 -5.54 -2.77
N ASN A 88 -17.75 -5.29 -3.97
CA ASN A 88 -16.42 -5.75 -4.38
C ASN A 88 -15.36 -4.92 -3.66
N LEU A 89 -14.83 -5.45 -2.56
CA LEU A 89 -13.82 -4.81 -1.74
C LEU A 89 -12.43 -5.35 -2.08
N LYS A 90 -11.48 -4.46 -2.34
CA LYS A 90 -10.06 -4.81 -2.47
C LYS A 90 -9.19 -3.74 -1.81
N GLN A 91 -8.31 -4.16 -0.92
CA GLN A 91 -7.35 -3.32 -0.20
C GLN A 91 -5.96 -3.87 -0.44
N CYS A 92 -5.08 -3.10 -1.07
CA CYS A 92 -3.77 -3.57 -1.50
C CYS A 92 -2.65 -2.79 -0.82
N TRP A 93 -1.68 -3.50 -0.25
CA TRP A 93 -0.54 -2.94 0.45
C TRP A 93 0.67 -2.81 -0.48
N PHE A 94 1.26 -1.62 -0.48
CA PHE A 94 2.43 -1.25 -1.27
C PHE A 94 3.59 -0.84 -0.38
N ALA A 95 4.82 -0.94 -0.89
CA ALA A 95 5.98 -0.37 -0.22
C ALA A 95 5.91 1.16 -0.25
N GLY A 96 6.07 1.79 0.90
CA GLY A 96 6.08 3.24 1.02
C GLY A 96 5.26 3.78 2.19
N ALA A 97 5.54 5.03 2.57
CA ALA A 97 4.74 5.81 3.51
C ALA A 97 3.57 6.50 2.79
N HIS A 98 2.73 7.19 3.54
CA HIS A 98 1.52 7.86 3.06
C HIS A 98 1.71 8.67 1.76
N SER A 99 2.71 9.53 1.72
CA SER A 99 3.01 10.35 0.55
C SER A 99 3.73 9.59 -0.59
N ASN A 100 4.28 8.41 -0.32
CA ASN A 100 4.72 7.51 -1.41
C ASN A 100 3.54 6.88 -2.12
N ILE A 101 2.44 6.64 -1.41
CA ILE A 101 1.23 6.01 -1.96
C ILE A 101 0.34 7.06 -2.65
N GLY A 102 0.12 8.19 -2.00
CA GLY A 102 -0.75 9.26 -2.50
C GLY A 102 -0.07 10.27 -3.44
N GLY A 103 1.25 10.17 -3.64
CA GLY A 103 2.06 11.18 -4.33
C GLY A 103 2.54 12.27 -3.38
N SER A 104 3.14 13.33 -3.91
CA SER A 104 3.70 14.52 -3.25
C SER A 104 5.21 14.55 -3.09
N TYR A 105 5.93 13.45 -3.25
CA TYR A 105 7.38 13.47 -3.35
C TYR A 105 7.83 13.71 -4.79
N ALA A 106 9.03 14.26 -4.97
CA ALA A 106 9.63 14.43 -6.30
C ALA A 106 9.92 13.07 -6.97
N ASP A 107 10.30 12.05 -6.18
CA ASP A 107 10.40 10.67 -6.65
C ASP A 107 9.00 10.04 -6.66
N GLN A 108 8.40 9.95 -7.84
CA GLN A 108 7.05 9.41 -8.07
C GLN A 108 7.03 7.88 -8.23
N GLY A 109 8.18 7.21 -8.24
CA GLY A 109 8.26 5.80 -8.64
C GLY A 109 7.33 4.84 -7.88
N ASN A 110 7.03 5.10 -6.61
CA ASN A 110 6.06 4.30 -5.84
C ASN A 110 4.62 4.80 -6.07
N ALA A 111 4.42 6.11 -6.20
CA ALA A 111 3.10 6.69 -6.46
C ALA A 111 2.55 6.29 -7.83
N ASP A 112 3.40 6.21 -8.85
CA ASP A 112 3.02 5.76 -10.19
C ASP A 112 2.51 4.32 -10.18
N ILE A 113 3.11 3.44 -9.38
CA ILE A 113 2.63 2.06 -9.23
C ILE A 113 1.21 2.05 -8.65
N THR A 114 0.96 2.81 -7.59
CA THR A 114 -0.36 2.87 -6.97
C THR A 114 -1.40 3.56 -7.85
N LEU A 115 -0.98 4.52 -8.66
CA LEU A 115 -1.83 5.17 -9.65
C LEU A 115 -2.26 4.18 -10.74
N MET A 116 -1.31 3.44 -11.34
CA MET A 116 -1.63 2.45 -12.37
C MET A 116 -2.51 1.33 -11.82
N TRP A 117 -2.23 0.85 -10.61
CA TRP A 117 -3.10 -0.10 -9.93
C TRP A 117 -4.53 0.43 -9.79
N MET A 118 -4.71 1.64 -9.30
CA MET A 118 -6.04 2.25 -9.16
C MET A 118 -6.75 2.43 -10.50
N MET A 119 -6.01 2.81 -11.54
CA MET A 119 -6.55 2.93 -12.90
C MET A 119 -7.04 1.57 -13.42
N ASP A 120 -6.31 0.50 -13.18
CA ASP A 120 -6.74 -0.85 -13.53
C ASP A 120 -8.00 -1.29 -12.77
N GLN A 121 -8.11 -0.95 -11.47
CA GLN A 121 -9.34 -1.19 -10.72
C GLN A 121 -10.53 -0.39 -11.27
N LEU A 122 -10.33 0.91 -11.55
CA LEU A 122 -11.38 1.82 -12.03
C LEU A 122 -11.80 1.56 -13.48
N SER A 123 -10.94 0.96 -14.30
CA SER A 123 -11.29 0.53 -15.66
C SER A 123 -11.98 -0.84 -15.71
N GLY A 124 -12.02 -1.57 -14.57
CA GLY A 124 -12.56 -2.92 -14.50
C GLY A 124 -11.67 -4.00 -15.11
N ASN A 125 -10.44 -3.69 -15.48
CA ASN A 125 -9.52 -4.60 -16.17
C ASN A 125 -9.10 -5.83 -15.33
N THR A 126 -9.18 -5.74 -14.01
CA THR A 126 -8.74 -6.79 -13.07
C THR A 126 -9.85 -7.76 -12.66
N ARG A 127 -11.04 -7.64 -13.25
CA ARG A 127 -12.15 -8.56 -12.97
C ARG A 127 -12.00 -9.88 -13.72
N PRO A 128 -12.45 -11.01 -13.12
CA PRO A 128 -12.61 -12.26 -13.85
C PRO A 128 -13.54 -12.05 -15.06
N ARG A 129 -13.12 -12.50 -16.22
CA ARG A 129 -13.88 -12.32 -17.49
C ARG A 129 -15.17 -13.13 -17.60
N ASP A 130 -15.48 -13.96 -16.63
CA ASP A 130 -16.66 -14.83 -16.56
C ASP A 130 -17.90 -14.18 -15.95
N SER A 131 -17.79 -12.95 -15.46
CA SER A 131 -18.96 -12.19 -15.07
C SER A 131 -19.72 -11.73 -16.33
N GLN A 132 -20.96 -12.18 -16.48
CA GLN A 132 -21.86 -11.89 -17.63
C GLN A 132 -22.24 -10.41 -17.79
N THR A 133 -21.55 -9.50 -17.13
CA THR A 133 -21.81 -8.06 -17.24
C THR A 133 -20.97 -7.47 -18.37
N THR A 134 -21.60 -7.32 -19.53
CA THR A 134 -21.04 -6.68 -20.75
C THR A 134 -20.83 -5.18 -20.65
N GLU A 135 -21.16 -4.54 -19.53
CA GLU A 135 -20.98 -3.11 -19.30
C GLU A 135 -19.81 -2.86 -18.34
N LEU A 136 -18.58 -3.09 -18.82
CA LEU A 136 -17.34 -2.91 -18.03
C LEU A 136 -16.64 -1.57 -18.27
N ASP A 137 -17.26 -0.67 -19.00
CA ASP A 137 -16.68 0.64 -19.26
C ASP A 137 -16.94 1.62 -18.13
N TRP A 138 -16.26 1.42 -16.99
CA TRP A 138 -16.42 2.36 -15.88
C TRP A 138 -15.74 3.68 -16.16
N ILE A 139 -14.42 3.65 -16.33
CA ILE A 139 -13.61 4.80 -16.73
C ILE A 139 -12.68 4.34 -17.86
N LYS A 140 -12.70 5.04 -18.97
CA LYS A 140 -11.75 4.85 -20.05
C LYS A 140 -10.62 5.86 -19.91
N PHE A 141 -9.43 5.34 -19.67
CA PHE A 141 -8.22 6.15 -19.64
C PHE A 141 -7.62 6.27 -21.04
N ASP A 142 -7.03 7.43 -21.32
CA ASP A 142 -6.30 7.62 -22.57
C ASP A 142 -4.95 6.91 -22.51
N GLY A 143 -4.86 5.75 -23.18
CA GLY A 143 -3.63 4.96 -23.24
C GLY A 143 -2.46 5.70 -23.91
N SER A 144 -2.71 6.63 -24.83
CA SER A 144 -1.65 7.42 -25.46
C SER A 144 -1.03 8.40 -24.46
N TYR A 145 -1.85 9.01 -23.61
CA TYR A 145 -1.35 9.88 -22.54
C TYR A 145 -0.48 9.11 -21.55
N ILE A 146 -0.89 7.90 -21.17
CA ILE A 146 -0.13 7.04 -20.25
C ILE A 146 1.22 6.66 -20.84
N SER A 147 1.25 6.27 -22.12
CA SER A 147 2.51 5.96 -22.81
C SER A 147 3.44 7.17 -22.85
N ASN A 148 2.93 8.35 -23.23
CA ASN A 148 3.71 9.59 -23.26
C ASN A 148 4.19 10.01 -21.87
N TYR A 149 3.35 9.89 -20.84
CA TYR A 149 3.72 10.17 -19.45
C TYR A 149 4.86 9.26 -19.00
N SER A 150 4.78 7.98 -19.30
CA SER A 150 5.80 7.00 -18.96
C SER A 150 7.13 7.28 -19.67
N GLU A 151 7.09 7.69 -20.95
CA GLU A 151 8.30 8.10 -21.69
C GLU A 151 8.94 9.37 -21.10
N LEU A 152 8.12 10.33 -20.66
CA LEU A 152 8.61 11.53 -19.98
C LEU A 152 9.29 11.20 -18.65
N GLN A 153 8.72 10.28 -17.86
CA GLN A 153 9.32 9.83 -16.60
C GLN A 153 10.69 9.17 -16.84
N VAL A 154 10.81 8.34 -17.86
CA VAL A 154 12.09 7.73 -18.25
C VAL A 154 13.10 8.78 -18.70
N ALA A 155 12.68 9.78 -19.48
CA ALA A 155 13.53 10.87 -19.93
C ALA A 155 14.01 11.75 -18.76
N ASP A 156 13.13 12.09 -17.83
CA ASP A 156 13.46 12.87 -16.62
C ASP A 156 14.43 12.12 -15.71
N TYR A 157 14.25 10.82 -15.54
CA TYR A 157 15.22 10.00 -14.81
C TYR A 157 16.61 10.03 -15.47
N SER A 158 16.64 9.87 -16.77
CA SER A 158 17.91 9.89 -17.52
C SER A 158 18.63 11.23 -17.40
N ARG A 159 17.87 12.35 -17.30
CA ARG A 159 18.40 13.70 -17.16
C ARG A 159 18.83 14.04 -15.74
N ASP A 160 17.95 13.84 -14.77
CA ASP A 160 18.12 14.38 -13.41
C ASP A 160 18.42 13.30 -12.34
N LYS A 161 18.35 12.03 -12.69
CA LYS A 161 18.51 10.85 -11.79
C LYS A 161 17.59 10.86 -10.56
N VAL A 162 16.52 11.64 -10.60
CA VAL A 162 15.59 11.84 -9.48
C VAL A 162 14.43 10.87 -9.56
N ASN A 163 13.93 10.59 -10.77
CA ASN A 163 12.78 9.73 -11.01
C ASN A 163 13.20 8.35 -11.53
N SER A 164 12.52 7.33 -11.09
CA SER A 164 12.59 5.92 -11.48
C SER A 164 13.98 5.26 -11.50
N ARG A 165 14.42 4.86 -10.34
CA ARG A 165 15.53 3.87 -10.20
C ARG A 165 15.15 2.48 -10.74
N GLY A 166 14.14 2.40 -11.57
CA GLY A 166 13.47 1.19 -12.04
C GLY A 166 12.18 0.88 -11.28
N TRP A 167 11.38 0.00 -11.85
CA TRP A 167 10.09 -0.39 -11.28
C TRP A 167 10.26 -0.92 -9.85
N ALA A 168 9.40 -0.48 -8.93
CA ALA A 168 9.43 -0.79 -7.51
C ALA A 168 10.71 -0.38 -6.76
N LYS A 169 11.58 0.43 -7.36
CA LYS A 169 12.83 0.90 -6.72
C LYS A 169 12.79 2.37 -6.30
N GLY A 170 11.65 3.03 -6.44
CA GLY A 170 11.43 4.40 -5.95
C GLY A 170 11.81 4.53 -4.46
N THR A 171 12.26 5.72 -4.06
CA THR A 171 12.65 5.99 -2.67
C THR A 171 11.47 5.82 -1.73
N VAL A 172 11.63 5.02 -0.68
CA VAL A 172 10.68 4.94 0.42
C VAL A 172 11.12 5.90 1.51
N TYR A 173 10.30 6.89 1.81
CA TYR A 173 10.62 7.92 2.79
C TYR A 173 10.06 7.58 4.18
N ASP A 174 10.88 7.76 5.21
CA ASP A 174 10.42 7.73 6.58
C ASP A 174 9.89 9.11 6.99
N SER A 175 8.59 9.23 7.02
CA SER A 175 7.91 10.45 7.44
C SER A 175 7.92 10.68 8.96
N LEU A 176 8.44 9.72 9.76
CA LEU A 176 8.55 9.82 11.21
C LEU A 176 9.77 10.66 11.61
N THR A 177 9.81 11.92 11.19
CA THR A 177 10.87 12.88 11.53
C THR A 177 10.45 13.77 12.71
N PHE A 178 11.40 14.50 13.32
CA PHE A 178 11.07 15.53 14.28
C PHE A 178 10.47 16.76 13.55
N PRO A 179 9.36 17.37 14.03
CA PRO A 179 8.66 17.13 15.30
C PRO A 179 7.55 16.07 15.24
N GLN A 180 7.25 15.47 14.08
CA GLN A 180 6.14 14.50 13.91
C GLN A 180 6.28 13.27 14.82
N SER A 181 7.52 12.87 15.12
CA SER A 181 7.81 11.76 16.04
C SER A 181 7.30 11.98 17.47
N LEU A 182 7.05 13.24 17.88
CA LEU A 182 6.44 13.55 19.16
C LEU A 182 4.99 13.09 19.26
N ALA A 183 4.29 12.99 18.15
CA ALA A 183 2.92 12.45 18.09
C ALA A 183 2.87 10.94 18.34
N GLY A 184 4.01 10.27 18.42
CA GLY A 184 4.15 8.84 18.58
C GLY A 184 4.26 8.09 17.27
N PHE A 185 4.60 6.80 17.38
CA PHE A 185 4.73 5.94 16.21
C PHE A 185 3.97 4.62 16.39
N ARG A 186 3.52 4.07 15.28
CA ARG A 186 2.91 2.74 15.21
C ARG A 186 3.30 2.11 13.88
N VAL A 187 3.84 0.90 13.95
CA VAL A 187 4.10 0.09 12.75
C VAL A 187 2.78 -0.47 12.25
N ARG A 188 2.53 -0.38 10.96
CA ARG A 188 1.37 -0.98 10.31
C ARG A 188 1.50 -2.49 10.28
N LYS A 189 0.39 -3.18 10.43
CA LYS A 189 0.36 -4.64 10.52
C LYS A 189 -0.76 -5.20 9.66
N PRO A 190 -0.53 -5.43 8.37
CA PRO A 190 -1.50 -6.04 7.47
C PRO A 190 -2.14 -7.30 8.06
N GLY A 191 -3.43 -7.49 7.89
CA GLY A 191 -4.18 -8.63 8.39
C GLY A 191 -4.34 -8.72 9.92
N GLN A 192 -3.86 -7.73 10.69
CA GLN A 192 -3.88 -7.78 12.17
C GLN A 192 -4.73 -6.66 12.80
N TYR A 193 -5.52 -5.95 11.99
CA TYR A 193 -6.36 -4.86 12.49
C TYR A 193 -7.55 -5.41 13.27
N LYS A 194 -7.96 -4.62 14.29
CA LYS A 194 -9.07 -4.95 15.17
C LYS A 194 -10.13 -3.88 15.09
N ARG A 195 -11.38 -4.29 15.24
CA ARG A 195 -12.51 -3.37 15.41
C ARG A 195 -12.29 -2.50 16.63
N THR A 196 -12.66 -1.24 16.53
CA THR A 196 -12.59 -0.31 17.67
C THR A 196 -14.00 -0.07 18.20
N SER A 197 -14.19 -0.28 19.49
CA SER A 197 -15.48 -0.01 20.12
C SER A 197 -15.79 1.48 20.12
N TYR A 198 -16.96 1.86 19.61
CA TYR A 198 -17.45 3.23 19.62
C TYR A 198 -17.50 3.84 21.01
N PHE A 199 -17.93 3.04 22.01
CA PHE A 199 -18.13 3.53 23.39
C PHE A 199 -16.83 3.65 24.18
N THR A 200 -15.88 2.77 23.97
CA THR A 200 -14.67 2.68 24.80
C THR A 200 -13.40 3.12 24.09
N SER A 201 -13.46 3.33 22.75
CA SER A 201 -12.28 3.56 21.89
C SER A 201 -11.18 2.52 22.05
N LYS A 202 -11.53 1.31 22.52
CA LYS A 202 -10.61 0.18 22.70
C LYS A 202 -10.74 -0.78 21.54
N GLU A 203 -9.62 -1.34 21.13
CA GLU A 203 -9.60 -2.46 20.17
C GLU A 203 -10.31 -3.66 20.80
N THR A 204 -11.11 -4.35 19.99
CA THR A 204 -11.94 -5.48 20.43
C THR A 204 -11.54 -6.75 19.67
N LEU A 205 -12.41 -7.23 18.79
CA LEU A 205 -12.20 -8.45 18.02
C LEU A 205 -11.40 -8.16 16.74
N PRO A 206 -10.66 -9.12 16.17
CA PRO A 206 -10.07 -9.00 14.85
C PRO A 206 -11.14 -8.60 13.81
N MET A 207 -10.75 -7.78 12.84
CA MET A 207 -11.55 -7.50 11.66
C MET A 207 -11.67 -8.78 10.83
N ILE A 208 -12.73 -8.91 10.06
CA ILE A 208 -12.99 -10.06 9.18
C ILE A 208 -13.33 -9.59 7.77
N ASN A 209 -13.05 -10.41 6.77
CA ASN A 209 -13.37 -10.09 5.35
C ASN A 209 -12.81 -8.72 4.92
N THR A 210 -11.56 -8.43 5.30
CA THR A 210 -10.89 -7.17 4.95
C THR A 210 -10.41 -7.16 3.50
N HIS A 211 -10.31 -8.32 2.85
CA HIS A 211 -9.85 -8.46 1.47
C HIS A 211 -8.54 -7.70 1.22
N GLU A 212 -7.59 -7.95 2.10
CA GLU A 212 -6.25 -7.38 2.02
C GLU A 212 -5.35 -8.22 1.11
N TYR A 213 -4.60 -7.54 0.25
CA TYR A 213 -3.62 -8.11 -0.68
C TYR A 213 -2.27 -7.45 -0.48
N ILE A 214 -1.20 -8.10 -0.90
CA ILE A 214 0.13 -7.49 -1.01
C ILE A 214 0.44 -7.30 -2.49
N HIS A 215 0.86 -6.11 -2.88
CA HIS A 215 1.21 -5.83 -4.27
C HIS A 215 2.52 -6.53 -4.68
N ALA A 216 2.59 -7.01 -5.92
CA ALA A 216 3.76 -7.71 -6.46
C ALA A 216 5.06 -6.89 -6.40
N SER A 217 4.97 -5.56 -6.42
CA SER A 217 6.12 -4.67 -6.27
C SER A 217 6.84 -4.81 -4.93
N VAL A 218 6.15 -5.25 -3.87
CA VAL A 218 6.75 -5.46 -2.55
C VAL A 218 7.75 -6.61 -2.62
N ARG A 219 7.34 -7.74 -3.20
CA ARG A 219 8.21 -8.89 -3.39
C ARG A 219 9.38 -8.56 -4.32
N TYR A 220 9.10 -7.93 -5.47
CA TYR A 220 10.15 -7.54 -6.40
C TYR A 220 11.18 -6.61 -5.73
N ARG A 221 10.72 -5.66 -4.90
CA ARG A 221 11.60 -4.76 -4.15
C ARG A 221 12.53 -5.51 -3.18
N ILE A 222 12.01 -6.54 -2.50
CA ILE A 222 12.80 -7.41 -1.62
C ILE A 222 13.85 -8.18 -2.42
N ASP A 223 13.42 -8.78 -3.53
CA ASP A 223 14.26 -9.62 -4.39
C ASP A 223 15.43 -8.88 -5.02
N GLU A 224 15.16 -7.65 -5.46
CA GLU A 224 16.17 -6.80 -6.07
C GLU A 224 17.09 -6.14 -5.03
N GLY A 225 16.89 -6.40 -3.74
CA GLY A 225 17.67 -5.77 -2.69
C GLY A 225 17.62 -4.25 -2.73
N ALA A 226 16.46 -3.68 -3.12
CA ALA A 226 16.29 -2.25 -3.21
C ALA A 226 16.52 -1.56 -1.86
N ASN A 227 16.83 -0.27 -1.90
CA ASN A 227 17.08 0.51 -0.70
C ASN A 227 15.89 0.45 0.27
N GLY A 228 16.21 0.38 1.55
CA GLY A 228 15.24 0.46 2.62
C GLY A 228 14.67 1.87 2.77
N VAL A 229 14.06 2.12 3.92
CA VAL A 229 13.40 3.40 4.21
C VAL A 229 14.43 4.50 4.45
N GLU A 230 14.33 5.59 3.72
CA GLU A 230 15.21 6.77 3.86
C GLU A 230 14.51 7.85 4.71
N SER A 231 15.25 8.51 5.60
CA SER A 231 14.70 9.59 6.42
C SER A 231 14.34 10.80 5.56
N ASP A 232 13.08 11.24 5.62
CA ASP A 232 12.63 12.45 4.97
C ASP A 232 12.87 13.69 5.84
N TRP A 233 14.00 14.31 5.63
CA TRP A 233 14.37 15.55 6.31
C TRP A 233 13.80 16.81 5.65
N SER A 234 13.25 16.68 4.44
CA SER A 234 12.67 17.83 3.74
C SER A 234 11.39 18.32 4.41
N SER A 235 10.65 17.39 5.01
CA SER A 235 9.41 17.70 5.74
C SER A 235 9.64 18.23 7.17
N ALA A 236 10.84 18.06 7.72
CA ALA A 236 11.14 18.42 9.11
C ALA A 236 11.36 19.92 9.32
N PHE A 237 11.70 20.66 8.24
CA PHE A 237 12.03 22.08 8.34
C PHE A 237 11.33 22.88 7.23
N PRO A 238 10.79 24.07 7.55
CA PRO A 238 10.19 24.95 6.56
C PRO A 238 11.19 25.28 5.44
N HIS A 239 10.72 25.27 4.20
CA HIS A 239 11.51 25.70 3.06
C HIS A 239 12.00 27.14 3.28
N GLY A 240 13.31 27.34 3.28
CA GLY A 240 13.92 28.66 3.42
C GLY A 240 14.90 28.85 4.60
N LEU A 241 15.06 27.89 5.50
CA LEU A 241 16.10 27.98 6.53
C LEU A 241 17.46 27.57 5.97
N SER A 242 18.37 28.52 5.91
CA SER A 242 19.77 28.34 5.42
C SER A 242 20.59 27.30 6.19
N LEU A 243 20.10 26.85 7.34
CA LEU A 243 20.76 25.89 8.23
C LEU A 243 20.50 24.42 7.87
N GLN A 244 19.62 24.15 6.91
CA GLN A 244 19.23 22.78 6.52
C GLN A 244 20.42 21.87 6.15
N PRO A 245 21.41 22.30 5.35
CA PRO A 245 22.58 21.48 5.04
C PRO A 245 23.45 21.17 6.25
N TYR A 246 23.59 22.13 7.18
CA TYR A 246 24.38 21.96 8.39
C TYR A 246 23.71 20.97 9.36
N ILE A 247 22.40 21.08 9.54
CA ILE A 247 21.63 20.17 10.40
C ILE A 247 21.63 18.75 9.81
N GLN A 248 21.49 18.59 8.51
CA GLN A 248 21.64 17.29 7.83
C GLN A 248 23.05 16.70 8.04
N TRP A 249 24.09 17.52 7.90
CA TRP A 249 25.46 17.09 8.13
C TRP A 249 25.71 16.68 9.59
N LEU A 250 25.22 17.48 10.55
CA LEU A 250 25.35 17.19 11.98
C LEU A 250 24.63 15.90 12.35
N TYR A 251 23.43 15.70 11.85
CA TYR A 251 22.64 14.50 12.10
C TYR A 251 23.31 13.25 11.49
N ARG A 252 23.75 13.31 10.24
CA ARG A 252 24.54 12.24 9.61
C ARG A 252 25.80 11.89 10.40
N ARG A 253 26.40 12.87 11.05
CA ARG A 253 27.61 12.70 11.87
C ARG A 253 27.33 12.09 13.24
N LEU A 254 26.23 12.49 13.89
CA LEU A 254 25.85 12.04 15.23
C LEU A 254 25.11 10.71 15.24
N PHE A 255 24.26 10.48 14.24
CA PHE A 255 23.37 9.33 14.16
C PHE A 255 23.71 8.46 12.95
N ARG A 256 24.96 8.08 12.81
CA ARG A 256 25.49 7.25 11.73
C ARG A 256 24.63 6.02 11.40
N SER A 257 23.49 6.22 10.75
CA SER A 257 22.76 5.17 10.03
C SER A 257 22.92 5.47 8.54
N THR A 258 24.05 5.17 7.95
CA THR A 258 24.37 5.56 6.58
C THR A 258 24.82 4.41 5.71
N ARG A 259 24.32 3.24 5.99
CA ARG A 259 24.32 2.23 4.92
C ARG A 259 22.91 2.17 4.34
N PRO A 260 22.76 2.26 3.01
CA PRO A 260 21.51 1.89 2.40
C PRO A 260 21.24 0.45 2.83
N TYR A 261 20.35 0.27 3.80
CA TYR A 261 19.95 -1.07 4.19
C TYR A 261 18.95 -1.56 3.17
N THR A 262 19.01 -2.85 2.90
CA THR A 262 18.07 -3.53 2.02
C THR A 262 16.66 -3.43 2.58
N TYR A 263 15.67 -3.29 1.72
CA TYR A 263 14.27 -3.30 2.11
C TYR A 263 13.85 -4.69 2.60
N LEU A 264 13.58 -4.83 3.89
CA LEU A 264 13.25 -6.08 4.55
C LEU A 264 12.05 -5.87 5.50
N PRO A 265 10.82 -5.82 4.97
CA PRO A 265 9.62 -5.53 5.77
C PRO A 265 9.25 -6.67 6.75
N GLN A 266 9.83 -7.86 6.59
CA GLN A 266 9.59 -9.05 7.44
C GLN A 266 10.47 -9.10 8.70
N THR A 267 11.40 -8.18 8.86
CA THR A 267 12.26 -8.13 10.04
C THR A 267 11.47 -7.82 11.32
N PRO A 268 12.00 -8.13 12.52
CA PRO A 268 11.37 -7.75 13.77
C PRO A 268 11.02 -6.25 13.80
N LYS A 269 9.78 -5.93 14.16
CA LYS A 269 9.19 -4.59 14.13
C LYS A 269 8.94 -4.01 12.71
N GLY A 270 9.08 -4.81 11.67
CA GLY A 270 8.66 -4.45 10.32
C GLY A 270 7.14 -4.66 10.11
N PRO A 271 6.59 -4.08 9.03
CA PRO A 271 5.14 -4.19 8.76
C PRO A 271 4.68 -5.61 8.43
N LEU A 272 5.56 -6.44 7.89
CA LEU A 272 5.27 -7.84 7.56
C LEU A 272 5.93 -8.83 8.54
N GLU A 273 6.24 -8.38 9.76
CA GLU A 273 6.67 -9.27 10.84
C GLU A 273 5.65 -10.39 11.07
N GLY A 274 6.10 -11.64 11.08
CA GLY A 274 5.25 -12.84 11.23
C GLY A 274 4.63 -13.36 9.94
N TRP A 275 4.79 -12.67 8.82
CA TRP A 275 4.39 -13.13 7.50
C TRP A 275 5.55 -13.79 6.79
N LYS A 276 5.34 -15.01 6.28
CA LYS A 276 6.29 -15.74 5.45
C LYS A 276 5.83 -15.70 4.00
N LEU A 277 6.71 -15.24 3.13
CA LEU A 277 6.47 -15.28 1.69
C LEU A 277 6.59 -16.73 1.19
N GLU A 278 5.57 -17.20 0.51
CA GLU A 278 5.58 -18.39 -0.31
C GLU A 278 5.49 -17.96 -1.77
N ASP A 279 6.60 -18.13 -2.49
CA ASP A 279 6.69 -17.72 -3.89
C ASP A 279 5.69 -18.47 -4.76
N GLY A 280 5.13 -17.76 -5.73
CA GLY A 280 4.44 -18.37 -6.84
C GLY A 280 5.43 -19.13 -7.73
N HIS A 281 5.14 -20.37 -8.03
CA HIS A 281 5.95 -21.20 -8.93
C HIS A 281 5.24 -21.41 -10.26
N LEU A 282 6.02 -21.45 -11.33
CA LEU A 282 5.53 -22.08 -12.57
C LEU A 282 5.17 -23.53 -12.25
N ARG A 283 3.99 -23.91 -12.62
CA ARG A 283 3.54 -25.27 -12.39
C ARG A 283 4.32 -26.24 -13.30
N HIS A 284 5.10 -27.12 -12.69
CA HIS A 284 5.70 -28.28 -13.35
C HIS A 284 4.80 -29.52 -13.20
N GLU A 285 4.99 -30.53 -14.05
CA GLU A 285 4.34 -31.83 -13.89
C GLU A 285 4.54 -32.36 -12.46
N GLY A 286 3.44 -32.66 -11.77
CA GLY A 286 3.46 -33.11 -10.36
C GLY A 286 2.82 -32.14 -9.35
N THR A 287 2.37 -30.97 -9.75
CA THR A 287 1.65 -30.04 -8.88
C THR A 287 0.20 -30.51 -8.62
N PRO A 288 -0.41 -30.22 -7.43
CA PRO A 288 -1.74 -30.73 -7.08
C PRO A 288 -2.83 -30.41 -8.12
N ALA A 289 -3.81 -31.30 -8.23
CA ALA A 289 -4.92 -31.18 -9.18
C ALA A 289 -5.68 -29.86 -9.00
N GLY A 290 -5.99 -29.18 -10.12
CA GLY A 290 -6.81 -27.97 -10.13
C GLY A 290 -6.17 -26.73 -10.78
N VAL A 291 -4.85 -26.69 -10.93
CA VAL A 291 -4.17 -25.58 -11.65
C VAL A 291 -3.72 -26.07 -13.03
N PRO A 292 -4.08 -25.43 -14.15
CA PRO A 292 -3.65 -25.83 -15.48
C PRO A 292 -2.12 -25.78 -15.65
N VAL A 293 -1.57 -26.74 -16.42
CA VAL A 293 -0.16 -26.75 -16.77
C VAL A 293 0.22 -25.47 -17.50
N GLY A 294 1.29 -24.79 -17.10
CA GLY A 294 1.74 -23.54 -17.71
C GLY A 294 1.15 -22.24 -17.12
N LYS A 295 0.23 -22.31 -16.17
CA LYS A 295 -0.22 -21.12 -15.41
C LYS A 295 0.69 -20.89 -14.20
N GLN A 296 0.97 -19.62 -13.93
CA GLN A 296 1.68 -19.24 -12.73
C GLN A 296 0.76 -19.38 -11.51
N VAL A 297 1.32 -19.74 -10.37
CA VAL A 297 0.62 -19.75 -9.08
C VAL A 297 0.95 -18.41 -8.41
N PRO A 298 -0.04 -17.63 -7.97
CA PRO A 298 0.22 -16.37 -7.27
C PRO A 298 1.10 -16.60 -6.04
N ALA A 299 2.04 -15.71 -5.81
CA ALA A 299 2.74 -15.66 -4.54
C ALA A 299 1.76 -15.28 -3.42
N LYS A 300 2.04 -15.72 -2.22
CA LYS A 300 1.21 -15.44 -1.05
C LYS A 300 2.07 -15.26 0.19
N TRP A 301 1.53 -14.51 1.13
CA TRP A 301 2.13 -14.29 2.43
C TRP A 301 1.33 -15.08 3.46
N VAL A 302 1.97 -16.02 4.13
CA VAL A 302 1.33 -16.93 5.09
C VAL A 302 1.68 -16.49 6.49
N TRP A 303 0.66 -16.34 7.35
CA TRP A 303 0.87 -15.98 8.74
C TRP A 303 1.47 -17.13 9.54
N THR A 304 2.63 -16.90 10.10
CA THR A 304 3.36 -17.84 10.97
C THR A 304 3.58 -17.28 12.38
N GLY A 305 3.19 -16.03 12.60
CA GLY A 305 3.32 -15.36 13.88
C GLY A 305 2.31 -15.83 14.92
N PRO A 306 2.47 -15.42 16.18
CA PRO A 306 1.50 -15.66 17.25
C PRO A 306 0.27 -14.75 17.09
N GLY A 307 -0.87 -15.22 17.61
CA GLY A 307 -2.10 -14.43 17.69
C GLY A 307 -3.06 -14.65 16.53
N GLU A 308 -4.20 -13.98 16.65
CA GLU A 308 -5.27 -14.00 15.67
C GLU A 308 -5.05 -12.91 14.61
N VAL A 309 -5.36 -13.25 13.36
CA VAL A 309 -5.33 -12.35 12.20
C VAL A 309 -6.66 -12.42 11.47
N SER A 310 -7.01 -11.38 10.73
CA SER A 310 -8.22 -11.32 9.90
C SER A 310 -8.24 -12.44 8.86
N GLU A 311 -7.10 -12.66 8.23
CA GLU A 311 -6.87 -13.69 7.22
C GLU A 311 -5.49 -14.30 7.44
N ARG A 312 -5.37 -15.63 7.33
CA ARG A 312 -4.08 -16.32 7.53
C ARG A 312 -3.21 -16.33 6.28
N VAL A 313 -3.76 -15.89 5.18
CA VAL A 313 -3.07 -15.79 3.88
C VAL A 313 -3.43 -14.45 3.28
N LEU A 314 -2.42 -13.66 2.93
CA LEU A 314 -2.55 -12.48 2.08
C LEU A 314 -2.00 -12.86 0.71
N GLU A 315 -2.86 -12.87 -0.28
CA GLU A 315 -2.44 -13.18 -1.65
C GLU A 315 -1.71 -11.98 -2.27
N GLU A 316 -0.82 -12.26 -3.21
CA GLU A 316 -0.28 -11.23 -4.07
C GLU A 316 -1.34 -10.84 -5.10
N ASP A 317 -1.58 -9.53 -5.25
CA ASP A 317 -2.57 -9.05 -6.22
C ASP A 317 -2.09 -9.25 -7.66
N VAL A 318 -3.04 -9.50 -8.55
CA VAL A 318 -2.76 -9.62 -9.98
C VAL A 318 -2.50 -8.24 -10.59
N LEU A 319 -1.56 -8.17 -11.52
CA LEU A 319 -1.23 -6.94 -12.23
C LEU A 319 -2.20 -6.72 -13.39
N GLY A 320 -2.78 -5.54 -13.46
CA GLY A 320 -3.59 -5.11 -14.59
C GLY A 320 -2.75 -4.60 -15.78
N PRO A 321 -3.39 -4.30 -16.92
CA PRO A 321 -2.71 -3.84 -18.13
C PRO A 321 -1.87 -2.57 -17.94
N PHE A 322 -2.35 -1.58 -17.17
CA PHE A 322 -1.61 -0.35 -16.92
C PHE A 322 -0.39 -0.59 -16.03
N GLU A 323 -0.52 -1.45 -15.03
CA GLU A 323 0.59 -1.86 -14.16
C GLU A 323 1.65 -2.63 -14.94
N ILE A 324 1.24 -3.54 -15.84
CA ILE A 324 2.13 -4.30 -16.71
C ILE A 324 2.88 -3.34 -17.64
N ALA A 325 2.17 -2.37 -18.24
CA ALA A 325 2.79 -1.38 -19.12
C ALA A 325 3.86 -0.57 -18.38
N LEU A 326 3.57 -0.06 -17.17
CA LEU A 326 4.54 0.65 -16.35
C LEU A 326 5.74 -0.24 -15.99
N LYS A 327 5.51 -1.48 -15.57
CA LYS A 327 6.57 -2.44 -15.23
C LYS A 327 7.48 -2.73 -16.43
N ASP A 328 6.90 -2.88 -17.61
CA ASP A 328 7.64 -3.26 -18.83
C ASP A 328 8.50 -2.12 -19.40
N LEU A 329 8.34 -0.89 -18.92
CA LEU A 329 9.28 0.20 -19.18
C LEU A 329 10.65 -0.03 -18.53
N ASP A 330 10.72 -0.79 -17.42
CA ASP A 330 11.98 -1.23 -16.83
C ASP A 330 12.39 -2.57 -17.44
N PRO A 331 13.47 -2.61 -18.29
CA PRO A 331 13.90 -3.85 -18.92
C PRO A 331 14.31 -4.93 -17.92
N VAL A 332 14.79 -4.55 -16.74
CA VAL A 332 15.17 -5.49 -15.67
C VAL A 332 13.92 -6.12 -15.08
N ALA A 333 12.92 -5.31 -14.72
CA ALA A 333 11.65 -5.79 -14.19
C ALA A 333 10.90 -6.64 -15.21
N LYS A 334 10.87 -6.21 -16.49
CA LYS A 334 10.29 -6.98 -17.60
C LYS A 334 10.87 -8.39 -17.71
N ASN A 335 12.19 -8.50 -17.61
CA ASN A 335 12.86 -9.78 -17.74
C ASN A 335 12.78 -10.65 -16.49
N LYS A 336 12.82 -10.06 -15.29
CA LYS A 336 12.83 -10.79 -14.01
C LYS A 336 11.46 -11.16 -13.48
N MET A 337 10.44 -10.38 -13.81
CA MET A 337 9.07 -10.62 -13.40
C MET A 337 8.17 -10.77 -14.63
N GLN A 338 7.95 -12.00 -15.03
CA GLN A 338 6.98 -12.32 -16.08
C GLN A 338 5.57 -12.35 -15.50
N VAL A 339 4.62 -11.92 -16.31
CA VAL A 339 3.20 -11.89 -15.96
C VAL A 339 2.45 -12.76 -16.95
N ASP A 340 1.61 -13.67 -16.45
CA ASP A 340 0.79 -14.52 -17.30
C ASP A 340 -0.44 -13.78 -17.84
N SER A 341 -1.23 -14.46 -18.69
CA SER A 341 -2.45 -13.90 -19.29
C SER A 341 -3.53 -13.50 -18.27
N ASN A 342 -3.41 -13.91 -17.02
CA ASN A 342 -4.35 -13.59 -15.94
C ASN A 342 -3.79 -12.50 -15.01
N GLY A 343 -2.65 -11.89 -15.34
CA GLY A 343 -2.02 -10.87 -14.51
C GLY A 343 -1.21 -11.42 -13.33
N VAL A 344 -1.04 -12.74 -13.23
CA VAL A 344 -0.26 -13.34 -12.13
C VAL A 344 1.22 -13.15 -12.40
N ALA A 345 1.90 -12.46 -11.48
CA ALA A 345 3.33 -12.23 -11.54
C ALA A 345 4.11 -13.44 -11.01
N GLY A 346 5.06 -13.95 -11.80
CA GLY A 346 5.94 -15.06 -11.43
C GLY A 346 7.40 -14.71 -11.60
N ARG A 347 8.27 -15.37 -10.85
CA ARG A 347 9.71 -15.33 -11.05
C ARG A 347 10.12 -16.20 -12.22
N ILE A 348 11.07 -15.74 -13.03
CA ILE A 348 11.86 -16.63 -13.83
C ILE A 348 12.91 -17.21 -12.88
N THR A 349 12.73 -18.47 -12.50
CA THR A 349 13.74 -19.20 -11.73
C THR A 349 14.92 -19.55 -12.63
N GLN A 350 15.89 -18.65 -12.75
CA GLN A 350 17.26 -19.03 -13.08
C GLN A 350 18.09 -18.83 -11.80
N GLY A 351 18.25 -19.91 -11.05
CA GLY A 351 19.39 -20.10 -10.15
C GLY A 351 19.51 -19.16 -8.93
N PHE A 352 18.43 -18.88 -8.21
CA PHE A 352 18.55 -18.16 -6.96
C PHE A 352 18.45 -19.11 -5.76
N HIS A 353 19.58 -19.33 -5.09
CA HIS A 353 19.60 -19.87 -3.73
C HIS A 353 19.30 -18.72 -2.76
N PRO A 354 18.28 -18.84 -1.90
CA PRO A 354 18.09 -17.88 -0.83
C PRO A 354 19.34 -17.93 0.05
N LYS A 355 20.01 -16.81 0.22
CA LYS A 355 21.00 -16.67 1.28
C LYS A 355 20.26 -16.82 2.59
N THR A 356 20.47 -17.97 3.24
CA THR A 356 20.11 -18.18 4.64
C THR A 356 20.80 -17.11 5.46
N ILE A 357 19.99 -16.26 6.12
CA ILE A 357 20.44 -15.33 7.16
C ILE A 357 20.22 -16.03 8.50
#